data_9f08e610c23146a9716e601706a8177f
#
_entry.id   9f08e610c23146a9716e601706a8177f
#
_cell.length_a   1.000
_cell.length_b   1.000
_cell.length_c   1.000
_cell.angle_alpha   90.00
_cell.angle_beta   90.00
_cell.angle_gamma   90.00
#
_symmetry.space_group_name_H-M   'P 1'
#
loop_
_entity.id
_entity.type
_entity.pdbx_description
1 polymer ?
#
loop_
_entity_poly.entity_id
_entity_poly.type
_entity_poly.pdbx_seq_one_letter_code
_entity_poly.pdbx_strand_id
1 'polypeptide(L)'
;MDRVAFAFIVLSVALGGSVVPAAADTVRVHVESGTLAGVSDQGIAVFKGIPYAAPPVGDLRWRAPRPAVAWSGERAATDYGYSCPQAASPRYVLAESRAATMNEDCLTLNIWAPLVHPQPLPIIIWVHGGGNTSGTGSQLFYDGTSFARDGIVLVSFNYRLGALGFFSHPALTADAAGDPAGNFGLLDQVAALRWVHANAAAFGGDPANITLAGESAGGEDIVALATVPAARELFARAIVESAGGLHGLGWPPLARAEERGAKIASGLGLPGARATAAQLRGLPAATLARIGDEELDGPIVDGRLISAAPTRVLAAGLALPLLIGTNDDEGSLLTGDAKPEDVLSLPAADLAMLRARYPTAEASTDAMTDARVARRLFRDAFFAAPARWVAGRVAQTGTPAYLYRFDYVLSLLRGLRLGAGHGSEIPFVFEVHTTAFISETDRQVGAAVHACWASFARTGTPSCGSTPWPLYTRKNERRFVFTKAGATQSRPVEDAEMLDMLDHDLALP
;
A
#
# COMPACT_ATOMS: atom_id res chain seq x y z
N MET A 1 10.55 -23.51 20.87
CA MET A 1 11.02 -22.53 21.87
C MET A 1 12.10 -21.76 21.19
N ASP A 2 11.80 -20.51 20.87
CA ASP A 2 12.66 -19.34 20.98
C ASP A 2 12.00 -18.23 20.19
N ARG A 3 11.28 -17.40 20.94
CA ARG A 3 10.69 -16.15 20.45
C ARG A 3 11.84 -15.15 20.29
N VAL A 4 12.34 -14.96 19.08
CA VAL A 4 13.17 -13.81 18.77
C VAL A 4 12.27 -12.59 18.63
N ALA A 5 12.06 -11.89 19.74
CA ALA A 5 11.43 -10.60 19.77
C ALA A 5 12.28 -9.60 18.97
N PHE A 6 11.66 -8.93 17.99
CA PHE A 6 12.24 -7.81 17.26
C PHE A 6 12.38 -6.61 18.22
N ALA A 7 13.51 -6.46 18.88
CA ALA A 7 13.88 -5.25 19.58
C ALA A 7 14.65 -4.35 18.60
N PHE A 8 14.00 -3.30 18.10
CA PHE A 8 14.71 -2.15 17.58
C PHE A 8 15.28 -1.38 18.76
N ILE A 9 16.61 -1.41 18.91
CA ILE A 9 17.31 -0.61 19.91
C ILE A 9 17.26 0.85 19.43
N VAL A 10 16.42 1.65 20.07
CA VAL A 10 16.47 3.11 19.98
C VAL A 10 17.60 3.55 20.92
N LEU A 11 18.77 3.78 20.37
CA LEU A 11 19.88 4.38 21.11
C LEU A 11 19.70 5.91 21.08
N SER A 12 19.08 6.45 22.12
CA SER A 12 18.97 7.91 22.32
C SER A 12 20.31 8.43 22.81
N VAL A 13 21.11 9.01 21.93
CA VAL A 13 22.26 9.82 22.31
C VAL A 13 21.75 11.23 22.55
N ALA A 14 21.55 11.58 23.81
CA ALA A 14 21.31 12.95 24.23
C ALA A 14 22.64 13.73 24.16
N LEU A 15 22.89 14.44 23.07
CA LEU A 15 23.87 15.50 23.02
C LEU A 15 23.16 16.82 23.36
N GLY A 16 23.40 17.30 24.59
CA GLY A 16 22.89 18.55 25.09
C GLY A 16 23.47 19.76 24.37
N GLY A 17 22.65 20.39 23.58
CA GLY A 17 22.75 21.74 23.13
C GLY A 17 21.32 22.22 22.95
N SER A 18 20.84 23.10 23.82
CA SER A 18 19.52 23.73 23.71
C SER A 18 19.53 24.66 22.50
N VAL A 19 19.35 24.11 21.32
CA VAL A 19 18.88 24.87 20.17
C VAL A 19 17.40 25.08 20.42
N VAL A 20 17.02 26.30 20.81
CA VAL A 20 15.60 26.71 20.81
C VAL A 20 15.12 26.53 19.38
N PRO A 21 14.20 25.61 19.09
CA PRO A 21 13.67 25.49 17.74
C PRO A 21 13.05 26.83 17.37
N ALA A 22 13.45 27.41 16.25
CA ALA A 22 12.74 28.54 15.67
C ALA A 22 11.24 28.16 15.61
N ALA A 23 10.37 29.02 16.09
CA ALA A 23 8.94 28.77 16.02
C ALA A 23 8.58 28.52 14.54
N ALA A 24 8.03 27.35 14.24
CA ALA A 24 7.58 27.04 12.89
C ALA A 24 6.51 28.06 12.49
N ASP A 25 6.67 28.68 11.33
CA ASP A 25 5.68 29.66 10.84
C ASP A 25 4.36 28.96 10.51
N THR A 26 3.25 29.62 10.86
CA THR A 26 1.92 29.11 10.51
C THR A 26 1.62 29.38 9.04
N VAL A 27 1.31 28.32 8.31
CA VAL A 27 0.87 28.38 6.90
C VAL A 27 -0.64 28.16 6.83
N ARG A 28 -1.33 29.01 6.06
CA ARG A 28 -2.78 28.94 5.90
C ARG A 28 -3.13 28.58 4.47
N VAL A 29 -4.06 27.63 4.34
CA VAL A 29 -4.59 27.20 3.04
C VAL A 29 -6.11 27.10 3.14
N HIS A 30 -6.81 27.60 2.13
CA HIS A 30 -8.26 27.48 2.04
C HIS A 30 -8.64 26.29 1.16
N VAL A 31 -9.41 25.37 1.71
CA VAL A 31 -9.96 24.18 1.05
C VAL A 31 -11.49 24.26 1.04
N GLU A 32 -12.17 23.40 0.27
CA GLU A 32 -13.64 23.43 0.16
C GLU A 32 -14.35 23.41 1.53
N SER A 33 -13.79 22.73 2.52
CA SER A 33 -14.41 22.60 3.86
C SER A 33 -14.08 23.74 4.80
N GLY A 34 -13.14 24.66 4.49
CA GLY A 34 -12.74 25.78 5.33
C GLY A 34 -11.25 26.10 5.27
N THR A 35 -10.75 26.89 6.23
CA THR A 35 -9.33 27.24 6.29
C THR A 35 -8.55 26.29 7.20
N LEU A 36 -7.41 25.83 6.72
CA LEU A 36 -6.45 25.00 7.45
C LEU A 36 -5.27 25.85 7.90
N ALA A 37 -4.79 25.62 9.13
CA ALA A 37 -3.58 26.20 9.69
C ALA A 37 -2.55 25.07 9.94
N GLY A 38 -1.59 24.94 9.05
CA GLY A 38 -0.45 24.02 9.13
C GLY A 38 0.81 24.71 9.62
N VAL A 39 1.94 24.02 9.49
CA VAL A 39 3.27 24.54 9.84
C VAL A 39 4.18 24.56 8.63
N SER A 40 5.17 25.45 8.63
CA SER A 40 6.27 25.41 7.67
C SER A 40 7.58 25.07 8.36
N ASP A 41 8.36 24.22 7.71
CA ASP A 41 9.74 23.92 8.09
C ASP A 41 10.61 23.84 6.85
N GLN A 42 11.74 24.54 6.85
CA GLN A 42 12.74 24.55 5.76
C GLN A 42 12.15 24.73 4.35
N GLY A 43 11.14 25.59 4.21
CA GLY A 43 10.49 25.87 2.92
C GLY A 43 9.42 24.84 2.48
N ILE A 44 9.03 23.96 3.38
CA ILE A 44 7.98 22.96 3.16
C ILE A 44 6.79 23.29 4.07
N ALA A 45 5.59 23.34 3.50
CA ALA A 45 4.34 23.40 4.24
C ALA A 45 3.88 21.99 4.60
N VAL A 46 3.54 21.76 5.86
CA VAL A 46 3.08 20.47 6.37
C VAL A 46 1.71 20.63 7.01
N PHE A 47 0.77 19.86 6.56
CA PHE A 47 -0.58 19.79 7.09
C PHE A 47 -0.91 18.35 7.48
N LYS A 48 -1.35 18.12 8.69
CA LYS A 48 -1.65 16.78 9.24
C LYS A 48 -3.08 16.70 9.78
N GLY A 49 -3.69 15.52 9.69
CA GLY A 49 -5.02 15.25 10.26
C GLY A 49 -6.17 16.02 9.60
N ILE A 50 -6.07 16.26 8.29
CA ILE A 50 -7.12 16.94 7.52
C ILE A 50 -8.27 15.96 7.26
N PRO A 51 -9.52 16.23 7.67
CA PRO A 51 -10.64 15.36 7.36
C PRO A 51 -11.01 15.47 5.87
N TYR A 52 -10.97 14.36 5.17
CA TYR A 52 -11.44 14.28 3.78
C TYR A 52 -12.87 13.75 3.66
N ALA A 53 -13.38 13.14 4.75
CA ALA A 53 -14.74 12.64 4.86
C ALA A 53 -15.28 12.86 6.28
N ALA A 54 -16.60 12.79 6.43
CA ALA A 54 -17.24 12.77 7.74
C ALA A 54 -16.87 11.49 8.51
N PRO A 55 -16.79 11.54 9.86
CA PRO A 55 -16.50 10.35 10.67
C PRO A 55 -17.50 9.22 10.39
N PRO A 56 -17.04 8.01 10.05
CA PRO A 56 -17.90 6.86 9.72
C PRO A 56 -18.41 6.16 10.98
N VAL A 57 -19.04 6.90 11.87
CA VAL A 57 -19.51 6.45 13.19
C VAL A 57 -21.03 6.31 13.25
N GLY A 58 -21.54 5.50 14.16
CA GLY A 58 -22.98 5.33 14.37
C GLY A 58 -23.68 4.84 13.09
N ASP A 59 -24.66 5.60 12.61
CA ASP A 59 -25.42 5.27 11.39
C ASP A 59 -24.59 5.35 10.11
N LEU A 60 -23.43 6.00 10.13
CA LEU A 60 -22.50 6.08 9.01
C LEU A 60 -21.51 4.90 8.97
N ARG A 61 -21.43 4.08 10.02
CA ARG A 61 -20.65 2.84 9.99
C ARG A 61 -21.20 1.92 8.90
N TRP A 62 -20.31 1.39 8.05
CA TRP A 62 -20.65 0.57 6.88
C TRP A 62 -21.60 1.28 5.89
N ARG A 63 -21.32 2.57 5.66
CA ARG A 63 -21.87 3.31 4.54
C ARG A 63 -20.75 3.92 3.70
N ALA A 64 -21.07 4.28 2.47
CA ALA A 64 -20.19 5.09 1.64
C ALA A 64 -19.80 6.38 2.39
N PRO A 65 -18.53 6.83 2.30
CA PRO A 65 -18.09 8.04 2.99
C PRO A 65 -18.90 9.25 2.53
N ARG A 66 -19.20 10.14 3.48
CA ARG A 66 -19.86 11.41 3.22
C ARG A 66 -18.84 12.54 3.21
N PRO A 67 -19.07 13.65 2.50
CA PRO A 67 -18.18 14.80 2.52
C PRO A 67 -17.86 15.26 3.94
N ALA A 68 -16.64 15.74 4.16
CA ALA A 68 -16.26 16.33 5.44
C ALA A 68 -17.18 17.49 5.81
N VAL A 69 -17.50 17.62 7.09
CA VAL A 69 -18.31 18.75 7.58
C VAL A 69 -17.49 20.03 7.48
N ALA A 70 -18.05 21.04 6.81
CA ALA A 70 -17.42 22.35 6.71
C ALA A 70 -17.31 23.02 8.10
N TRP A 71 -16.26 23.79 8.29
CA TRP A 71 -16.01 24.52 9.54
C TRP A 71 -15.85 26.00 9.27
N SER A 72 -16.18 26.80 10.31
CA SER A 72 -15.92 28.25 10.32
C SER A 72 -14.58 28.54 11.02
N GLY A 73 -13.91 29.61 10.60
CA GLY A 73 -12.60 29.96 11.15
C GLY A 73 -11.47 29.06 10.68
N GLU A 74 -10.42 28.95 11.48
CA GLU A 74 -9.24 28.16 11.17
C GLU A 74 -9.27 26.81 11.91
N ARG A 75 -8.97 25.73 11.19
CA ARG A 75 -8.75 24.41 11.78
C ARG A 75 -7.25 24.13 11.84
N ALA A 76 -6.76 23.82 13.03
CA ALA A 76 -5.38 23.36 13.20
C ALA A 76 -5.16 22.04 12.44
N ALA A 77 -4.10 22.00 11.63
CA ALA A 77 -3.66 20.85 10.86
C ALA A 77 -2.17 20.56 11.14
N THR A 78 -1.82 20.54 12.43
CA THR A 78 -0.43 20.36 12.92
C THR A 78 -0.14 18.96 13.42
N ASP A 79 -1.18 18.21 13.75
CA ASP A 79 -1.08 16.89 14.34
C ASP A 79 -1.77 15.83 13.45
N TYR A 80 -1.20 14.63 13.41
CA TYR A 80 -1.86 13.49 12.76
C TYR A 80 -3.24 13.20 13.37
N GLY A 81 -4.18 12.75 12.55
CA GLY A 81 -5.44 12.18 13.00
C GLY A 81 -5.27 10.84 13.70
N TYR A 82 -6.36 10.28 14.19
CA TYR A 82 -6.38 8.92 14.74
C TYR A 82 -6.11 7.88 13.66
N SER A 83 -5.46 6.78 14.02
CA SER A 83 -5.45 5.57 13.19
C SER A 83 -6.82 4.91 13.20
N CYS A 84 -7.21 4.28 12.10
CA CYS A 84 -8.44 3.48 12.05
C CYS A 84 -8.33 2.26 12.97
N PRO A 85 -9.44 1.82 13.60
CA PRO A 85 -9.42 0.68 14.52
C PRO A 85 -8.92 -0.58 13.81
N GLN A 86 -7.95 -1.25 14.44
CA GLN A 86 -7.24 -2.42 13.95
C GLN A 86 -6.72 -3.25 15.12
N ALA A 87 -6.38 -4.52 14.88
CA ALA A 87 -5.70 -5.33 15.88
C ALA A 87 -4.30 -4.76 16.18
N ALA A 88 -3.88 -4.83 17.44
CA ALA A 88 -2.52 -4.43 17.80
C ALA A 88 -1.51 -5.32 17.06
N SER A 89 -0.62 -4.71 16.29
CA SER A 89 0.43 -5.42 15.57
C SER A 89 1.80 -4.86 15.93
N PRO A 90 2.76 -5.71 16.27
CA PRO A 90 4.15 -5.28 16.52
C PRO A 90 4.81 -4.62 15.30
N ARG A 91 4.27 -4.88 14.10
CA ARG A 91 4.80 -4.32 12.84
C ARG A 91 4.56 -2.83 12.68
N TYR A 92 3.58 -2.26 13.40
CA TYR A 92 3.14 -0.86 13.26
C TYR A 92 3.33 -0.01 14.51
N VAL A 93 4.22 -0.41 15.42
CA VAL A 93 4.51 0.29 16.69
C VAL A 93 5.23 1.65 16.50
N LEU A 94 5.56 2.02 15.26
CA LEU A 94 6.36 3.21 14.94
C LEU A 94 5.53 4.43 14.52
N ALA A 95 4.25 4.50 14.89
CA ALA A 95 3.44 5.67 14.64
C ALA A 95 3.66 6.74 15.73
N GLU A 96 3.66 8.02 15.34
CA GLU A 96 3.72 9.14 16.29
C GLU A 96 2.53 9.13 17.26
N SER A 97 2.68 9.75 18.42
CA SER A 97 1.86 9.59 19.64
C SER A 97 0.34 9.67 19.44
N ARG A 98 -0.18 10.54 18.58
CA ARG A 98 -1.64 10.62 18.32
C ARG A 98 -2.12 9.55 17.37
N ALA A 99 -1.33 9.21 16.38
CA ALA A 99 -1.60 8.11 15.45
C ALA A 99 -1.55 6.73 16.15
N ALA A 100 -0.91 6.62 17.31
CA ALA A 100 -0.96 5.43 18.15
C ALA A 100 -2.33 5.23 18.82
N THR A 101 -3.21 6.24 18.82
CA THR A 101 -4.58 6.16 19.35
C THR A 101 -5.54 5.84 18.20
N MET A 102 -6.37 4.82 18.38
CA MET A 102 -7.33 4.35 17.39
C MET A 102 -8.72 4.94 17.65
N ASN A 103 -9.39 5.38 16.59
CA ASN A 103 -10.76 5.86 16.64
C ASN A 103 -11.43 5.62 15.28
N GLU A 104 -12.75 5.43 15.25
CA GLU A 104 -13.49 5.37 13.97
C GLU A 104 -13.51 6.73 13.24
N ASP A 105 -13.34 7.85 13.96
CA ASP A 105 -13.09 9.18 13.35
C ASP A 105 -11.65 9.25 12.84
N CYS A 106 -11.33 8.48 11.81
CA CYS A 106 -9.97 8.29 11.31
C CYS A 106 -9.79 8.69 9.83
N LEU A 107 -10.84 9.13 9.15
CA LEU A 107 -10.78 9.45 7.71
C LEU A 107 -10.11 10.80 7.48
N THR A 108 -8.79 10.82 7.70
CA THR A 108 -7.93 12.00 7.59
C THR A 108 -6.77 11.75 6.65
N LEU A 109 -6.23 12.83 6.10
CA LEU A 109 -5.04 12.83 5.26
C LEU A 109 -3.99 13.84 5.75
N ASN A 110 -2.78 13.69 5.24
CA ASN A 110 -1.63 14.54 5.56
C ASN A 110 -0.99 14.99 4.25
N ILE A 111 -0.45 16.21 4.23
CA ILE A 111 0.11 16.83 3.02
C ILE A 111 1.46 17.48 3.35
N TRP A 112 2.45 17.23 2.50
CA TRP A 112 3.72 17.94 2.44
C TRP A 112 3.84 18.61 1.08
N ALA A 113 4.04 19.93 1.06
CA ALA A 113 4.08 20.70 -0.17
C ALA A 113 5.20 21.74 -0.11
N PRO A 114 5.93 22.01 -1.21
CA PRO A 114 6.84 23.15 -1.28
C PRO A 114 6.08 24.47 -1.10
N LEU A 115 6.61 25.38 -0.30
CA LEU A 115 6.01 26.72 -0.12
C LEU A 115 6.12 27.61 -1.35
N VAL A 116 7.21 27.44 -2.12
CA VAL A 116 7.46 28.24 -3.31
C VAL A 116 7.60 27.32 -4.52
N HIS A 117 6.76 27.56 -5.51
CA HIS A 117 6.77 26.80 -6.76
C HIS A 117 6.36 27.72 -7.94
N PRO A 118 7.12 27.72 -9.05
CA PRO A 118 6.84 28.57 -10.21
C PRO A 118 5.69 28.05 -11.09
N GLN A 119 5.33 26.77 -10.95
CA GLN A 119 4.30 26.07 -11.74
C GLN A 119 3.57 25.06 -10.87
N PRO A 120 2.39 24.57 -11.27
CA PRO A 120 1.70 23.49 -10.59
C PRO A 120 2.59 22.23 -10.49
N LEU A 121 2.57 21.60 -9.32
CA LEU A 121 3.47 20.51 -8.94
C LEU A 121 2.83 19.14 -9.17
N PRO A 122 3.59 18.11 -9.55
CA PRO A 122 3.13 16.74 -9.50
C PRO A 122 2.73 16.34 -8.07
N ILE A 123 1.76 15.44 -7.96
CA ILE A 123 1.26 14.94 -6.68
C ILE A 123 1.51 13.44 -6.61
N ILE A 124 2.02 12.94 -5.49
CA ILE A 124 1.98 11.53 -5.13
C ILE A 124 0.94 11.35 -4.02
N ILE A 125 -0.02 10.45 -4.23
CA ILE A 125 -0.94 10.00 -3.17
C ILE A 125 -0.50 8.59 -2.78
N TRP A 126 -0.14 8.42 -1.49
CA TRP A 126 0.35 7.17 -0.95
C TRP A 126 -0.77 6.37 -0.28
N VAL A 127 -1.01 5.16 -0.76
CA VAL A 127 -1.93 4.16 -0.18
C VAL A 127 -1.11 3.17 0.63
N HIS A 128 -1.27 3.19 1.94
CA HIS A 128 -0.51 2.31 2.82
C HIS A 128 -0.95 0.85 2.70
N GLY A 129 -0.03 -0.08 2.93
CA GLY A 129 -0.30 -1.52 3.01
C GLY A 129 -0.80 -1.96 4.38
N GLY A 130 -0.71 -3.27 4.61
CA GLY A 130 -1.11 -3.91 5.86
C GLY A 130 -2.28 -4.88 5.73
N GLY A 131 -2.42 -5.52 4.56
CA GLY A 131 -3.45 -6.55 4.31
C GLY A 131 -4.88 -6.03 4.40
N ASN A 132 -5.10 -4.73 4.23
CA ASN A 132 -6.41 -4.09 4.44
C ASN A 132 -6.98 -4.25 5.86
N THR A 133 -6.19 -4.73 6.82
CA THR A 133 -6.59 -4.98 8.21
C THR A 133 -5.79 -4.17 9.21
N SER A 134 -4.66 -3.61 8.80
CA SER A 134 -3.77 -2.81 9.63
C SER A 134 -3.06 -1.73 8.81
N GLY A 135 -2.43 -0.79 9.49
CA GLY A 135 -1.70 0.31 8.84
C GLY A 135 -2.26 1.70 9.17
N THR A 136 -1.55 2.71 8.74
CA THR A 136 -1.93 4.13 8.90
C THR A 136 -1.11 5.00 7.97
N GLY A 137 -1.69 6.08 7.45
CA GLY A 137 -0.98 7.10 6.66
C GLY A 137 0.01 7.94 7.46
N SER A 138 0.11 7.73 8.77
CA SER A 138 0.99 8.45 9.69
C SER A 138 2.20 7.64 10.16
N GLN A 139 2.57 6.56 9.45
CA GLN A 139 3.80 5.82 9.78
C GLN A 139 5.04 6.69 9.59
N LEU A 140 6.05 6.52 10.45
CA LEU A 140 7.29 7.28 10.42
C LEU A 140 8.01 7.24 9.05
N PHE A 141 7.84 6.16 8.31
CA PHE A 141 8.47 6.00 6.99
C PHE A 141 7.73 6.75 5.88
N TYR A 142 6.55 7.32 6.13
CA TYR A 142 5.74 8.03 5.12
C TYR A 142 5.89 9.55 5.22
N ASP A 143 6.99 10.04 5.81
CA ASP A 143 7.29 11.47 5.84
C ASP A 143 7.57 11.99 4.42
N GLY A 144 6.78 12.94 3.97
CA GLY A 144 6.81 13.47 2.61
C GLY A 144 7.86 14.56 2.37
N THR A 145 8.69 14.87 3.36
CA THR A 145 9.66 15.97 3.30
C THR A 145 10.61 15.85 2.10
N SER A 146 11.12 14.66 1.81
CA SER A 146 12.04 14.45 0.68
C SER A 146 11.37 14.70 -0.67
N PHE A 147 10.14 14.19 -0.85
CA PHE A 147 9.35 14.48 -2.05
C PHE A 147 9.04 15.97 -2.21
N ALA A 148 8.70 16.66 -1.10
CA ALA A 148 8.44 18.09 -1.14
C ALA A 148 9.69 18.89 -1.48
N ARG A 149 10.88 18.52 -0.98
CA ARG A 149 12.17 19.13 -1.40
C ARG A 149 12.41 18.96 -2.90
N ASP A 150 11.98 17.85 -3.44
CA ASP A 150 12.07 17.53 -4.86
C ASP A 150 10.96 18.16 -5.71
N GLY A 151 10.13 19.05 -5.15
CA GLY A 151 9.09 19.75 -5.88
C GLY A 151 7.86 18.87 -6.19
N ILE A 152 7.53 17.93 -5.33
CA ILE A 152 6.38 17.04 -5.44
C ILE A 152 5.51 17.20 -4.20
N VAL A 153 4.21 17.38 -4.37
CA VAL A 153 3.26 17.31 -3.26
C VAL A 153 3.05 15.86 -2.88
N LEU A 154 3.36 15.49 -1.63
CA LEU A 154 3.02 14.17 -1.11
C LEU A 154 1.76 14.24 -0.25
N VAL A 155 0.88 13.27 -0.45
CA VAL A 155 -0.32 13.05 0.35
C VAL A 155 -0.30 11.61 0.88
N SER A 156 -0.47 11.44 2.19
CA SER A 156 -0.78 10.15 2.82
C SER A 156 -2.14 10.23 3.51
N PHE A 157 -2.85 9.13 3.66
CA PHE A 157 -4.18 9.13 4.26
C PHE A 157 -4.51 7.79 4.92
N ASN A 158 -5.52 7.82 5.80
CA ASN A 158 -6.11 6.62 6.39
C ASN A 158 -7.37 6.22 5.61
N TYR A 159 -7.69 4.94 5.64
CA TYR A 159 -8.96 4.36 5.17
C TYR A 159 -9.42 3.28 6.15
N ARG A 160 -10.71 2.96 6.15
CA ARG A 160 -11.27 1.92 7.05
C ARG A 160 -10.67 0.56 6.76
N LEU A 161 -10.37 -0.16 7.83
CA LEU A 161 -9.63 -1.42 7.82
C LEU A 161 -10.46 -2.57 8.39
N GLY A 162 -10.03 -3.79 8.08
CA GLY A 162 -10.60 -5.01 8.62
C GLY A 162 -12.13 -5.06 8.49
N ALA A 163 -12.81 -5.52 9.51
CA ALA A 163 -14.28 -5.61 9.48
C ALA A 163 -14.96 -4.23 9.41
N LEU A 164 -14.32 -3.13 9.78
CA LEU A 164 -14.90 -1.80 9.60
C LEU A 164 -14.83 -1.31 8.16
N GLY A 165 -13.86 -1.81 7.37
CA GLY A 165 -13.65 -1.45 5.97
C GLY A 165 -14.17 -2.46 4.95
N PHE A 166 -14.24 -3.76 5.29
CA PHE A 166 -14.44 -4.84 4.32
C PHE A 166 -15.46 -5.91 4.76
N PHE A 167 -16.31 -5.61 5.72
CA PHE A 167 -17.36 -6.50 6.17
C PHE A 167 -18.61 -6.39 5.29
N SER A 168 -19.19 -7.52 4.91
CA SER A 168 -20.44 -7.62 4.15
C SER A 168 -21.48 -8.41 4.93
N HIS A 169 -22.74 -8.00 4.85
CA HIS A 169 -23.84 -8.71 5.48
C HIS A 169 -25.16 -8.35 4.77
N PRO A 170 -26.12 -9.30 4.61
CA PRO A 170 -27.38 -9.05 3.89
C PRO A 170 -28.16 -7.83 4.41
N ALA A 171 -28.17 -7.62 5.74
CA ALA A 171 -28.83 -6.47 6.34
C ALA A 171 -28.19 -5.13 5.98
N LEU A 172 -26.86 -5.10 5.81
CA LEU A 172 -26.14 -3.90 5.40
C LEU A 172 -26.37 -3.58 3.92
N THR A 173 -26.42 -4.61 3.08
CA THR A 173 -26.73 -4.47 1.65
C THR A 173 -28.16 -3.97 1.46
N ALA A 174 -29.13 -4.51 2.22
CA ALA A 174 -30.51 -4.03 2.17
C ALA A 174 -30.63 -2.58 2.65
N ASP A 175 -29.85 -2.19 3.68
CA ASP A 175 -29.85 -0.84 4.26
C ASP A 175 -29.06 0.18 3.40
N ALA A 176 -28.22 -0.28 2.49
CA ALA A 176 -27.37 0.59 1.63
C ALA A 176 -28.16 1.41 0.61
N ALA A 177 -29.47 1.10 0.40
CA ALA A 177 -30.38 1.87 -0.48
C ALA A 177 -29.84 2.12 -1.89
N GLY A 178 -29.01 1.19 -2.39
CA GLY A 178 -28.39 1.33 -3.71
C GLY A 178 -26.91 1.73 -3.71
N ASP A 179 -26.33 2.20 -2.62
CA ASP A 179 -24.89 2.42 -2.49
C ASP A 179 -24.11 1.08 -2.49
N PRO A 180 -22.80 1.08 -2.88
CA PRO A 180 -21.95 -0.09 -2.74
C PRO A 180 -21.94 -0.59 -1.29
N ALA A 181 -21.87 -1.92 -1.11
CA ALA A 181 -21.80 -2.57 0.19
C ALA A 181 -20.58 -3.52 0.24
N GLY A 182 -19.81 -3.44 1.33
CA GLY A 182 -18.69 -4.33 1.58
C GLY A 182 -17.30 -3.77 1.28
N ASN A 183 -17.12 -2.88 0.31
CA ASN A 183 -15.83 -2.28 -0.07
C ASN A 183 -15.65 -0.88 0.54
N PHE A 184 -15.98 -0.68 1.81
CA PHE A 184 -15.99 0.66 2.41
C PHE A 184 -14.58 1.27 2.48
N GLY A 185 -13.53 0.46 2.68
CA GLY A 185 -12.14 0.92 2.64
C GLY A 185 -11.74 1.45 1.26
N LEU A 186 -12.14 0.77 0.18
CA LEU A 186 -11.91 1.25 -1.19
C LEU A 186 -12.72 2.52 -1.49
N LEU A 187 -13.95 2.62 -0.97
CA LEU A 187 -14.77 3.83 -1.10
C LEU A 187 -14.13 5.02 -0.39
N ASP A 188 -13.48 4.79 0.76
CA ASP A 188 -12.73 5.82 1.48
C ASP A 188 -11.53 6.31 0.65
N GLN A 189 -10.82 5.39 0.00
CA GLN A 189 -9.72 5.72 -0.91
C GLN A 189 -10.22 6.56 -2.08
N VAL A 190 -11.34 6.20 -2.70
CA VAL A 190 -11.96 7.03 -3.77
C VAL A 190 -12.35 8.40 -3.25
N ALA A 191 -12.86 8.51 -2.02
CA ALA A 191 -13.19 9.80 -1.42
C ALA A 191 -11.95 10.65 -1.15
N ALA A 192 -10.86 10.06 -0.67
CA ALA A 192 -9.57 10.74 -0.49
C ALA A 192 -9.02 11.25 -1.83
N LEU A 193 -9.05 10.42 -2.88
CA LEU A 193 -8.64 10.82 -4.23
C LEU A 193 -9.46 11.99 -4.75
N ARG A 194 -10.78 11.97 -4.61
CA ARG A 194 -11.67 13.08 -5.00
C ARG A 194 -11.36 14.35 -4.23
N TRP A 195 -11.15 14.22 -2.91
CA TRP A 195 -10.79 15.36 -2.07
C TRP A 195 -9.47 15.99 -2.52
N VAL A 196 -8.45 15.19 -2.77
CA VAL A 196 -7.14 15.67 -3.26
C VAL A 196 -7.30 16.33 -4.62
N HIS A 197 -8.02 15.71 -5.55
CA HIS A 197 -8.24 16.26 -6.88
C HIS A 197 -8.93 17.64 -6.82
N ALA A 198 -9.93 17.80 -5.96
CA ALA A 198 -10.68 19.05 -5.80
C ALA A 198 -9.85 20.15 -5.13
N ASN A 199 -8.95 19.80 -4.21
CA ASN A 199 -8.19 20.76 -3.39
C ASN A 199 -6.70 20.87 -3.79
N ALA A 200 -6.25 20.15 -4.82
CA ALA A 200 -4.85 20.08 -5.25
C ALA A 200 -4.19 21.46 -5.42
N ALA A 201 -4.88 22.37 -6.12
CA ALA A 201 -4.38 23.70 -6.42
C ALA A 201 -4.12 24.56 -5.18
N ALA A 202 -4.87 24.32 -4.09
CA ALA A 202 -4.66 25.03 -2.82
C ALA A 202 -3.30 24.74 -2.19
N PHE A 203 -2.71 23.58 -2.50
CA PHE A 203 -1.37 23.15 -2.04
C PHE A 203 -0.32 23.25 -3.16
N GLY A 204 -0.61 23.96 -4.24
CA GLY A 204 0.29 24.10 -5.38
C GLY A 204 0.36 22.88 -6.30
N GLY A 205 -0.47 21.88 -6.10
CA GLY A 205 -0.49 20.65 -6.89
C GLY A 205 -1.28 20.78 -8.19
N ASP A 206 -0.92 19.97 -9.19
CA ASP A 206 -1.62 19.80 -10.45
C ASP A 206 -2.56 18.60 -10.38
N PRO A 207 -3.88 18.79 -10.39
CA PRO A 207 -4.84 17.67 -10.36
C PRO A 207 -4.75 16.78 -11.61
N ALA A 208 -4.21 17.25 -12.72
CA ALA A 208 -3.97 16.44 -13.92
C ALA A 208 -2.69 15.59 -13.83
N ASN A 209 -1.85 15.83 -12.81
CA ASN A 209 -0.55 15.16 -12.65
C ASN A 209 -0.48 14.39 -11.31
N ILE A 210 -1.47 13.58 -11.01
CA ILE A 210 -1.54 12.75 -9.82
C ILE A 210 -0.97 11.36 -10.13
N THR A 211 -0.03 10.91 -9.32
CA THR A 211 0.49 9.53 -9.28
C THR A 211 -0.07 8.85 -8.04
N LEU A 212 -0.80 7.75 -8.23
CA LEU A 212 -1.25 6.91 -7.13
C LEU A 212 -0.16 5.88 -6.84
N ALA A 213 0.39 5.88 -5.62
CA ALA A 213 1.49 5.02 -5.20
C ALA A 213 1.11 4.22 -3.96
N GLY A 214 1.53 2.98 -3.84
CA GLY A 214 1.26 2.16 -2.66
C GLY A 214 1.95 0.82 -2.68
N GLU A 215 2.06 0.26 -1.48
CA GLU A 215 2.77 -1.00 -1.24
C GLU A 215 1.83 -2.05 -0.67
N SER A 216 2.11 -3.35 -0.99
CA SER A 216 1.35 -4.49 -0.46
C SER A 216 -0.15 -4.36 -0.79
N ALA A 217 -1.03 -4.49 0.18
CA ALA A 217 -2.47 -4.29 0.01
C ALA A 217 -2.80 -2.91 -0.59
N GLY A 218 -2.03 -1.85 -0.28
CA GLY A 218 -2.19 -0.55 -0.93
C GLY A 218 -1.92 -0.60 -2.43
N GLY A 219 -0.92 -1.38 -2.86
CA GLY A 219 -0.65 -1.65 -4.27
C GLY A 219 -1.77 -2.46 -4.94
N GLU A 220 -2.34 -3.44 -4.24
CA GLU A 220 -3.49 -4.22 -4.71
C GLU A 220 -4.73 -3.35 -4.90
N ASP A 221 -5.01 -2.49 -3.93
CA ASP A 221 -6.12 -1.54 -3.98
C ASP A 221 -5.98 -0.58 -5.16
N ILE A 222 -4.74 -0.13 -5.47
CA ILE A 222 -4.46 0.70 -6.66
C ILE A 222 -4.81 -0.04 -7.94
N VAL A 223 -4.41 -1.32 -8.06
CA VAL A 223 -4.75 -2.14 -9.23
C VAL A 223 -6.26 -2.30 -9.35
N ALA A 224 -6.96 -2.50 -8.24
CA ALA A 224 -8.41 -2.56 -8.21
C ALA A 224 -9.06 -1.24 -8.63
N LEU A 225 -8.64 -0.14 -8.04
CA LEU A 225 -9.16 1.21 -8.34
C LEU A 225 -8.89 1.61 -9.80
N ALA A 226 -7.80 1.13 -10.41
CA ALA A 226 -7.53 1.32 -11.83
C ALA A 226 -8.57 0.65 -12.74
N THR A 227 -9.32 -0.33 -12.24
CA THR A 227 -10.45 -0.97 -12.95
C THR A 227 -11.80 -0.29 -12.71
N VAL A 228 -11.87 0.67 -11.78
CA VAL A 228 -13.09 1.44 -11.45
C VAL A 228 -13.10 2.75 -12.23
N PRO A 229 -14.02 2.95 -13.22
CA PRO A 229 -13.99 4.14 -14.07
C PRO A 229 -13.96 5.46 -13.29
N ALA A 230 -14.81 5.60 -12.28
CA ALA A 230 -14.90 6.81 -11.46
C ALA A 230 -13.67 7.10 -10.57
N ALA A 231 -12.82 6.11 -10.33
CA ALA A 231 -11.55 6.28 -9.65
C ALA A 231 -10.41 6.50 -10.65
N ARG A 232 -10.45 5.77 -11.79
CA ARG A 232 -9.41 5.83 -12.82
C ARG A 232 -9.20 7.24 -13.40
N GLU A 233 -10.23 8.05 -13.43
CA GLU A 233 -10.17 9.44 -13.90
C GLU A 233 -9.45 10.40 -12.94
N LEU A 234 -9.21 9.98 -11.68
CA LEU A 234 -8.65 10.82 -10.63
C LEU A 234 -7.12 10.78 -10.55
N PHE A 235 -6.45 9.94 -11.34
CA PHE A 235 -4.98 9.85 -11.35
C PHE A 235 -4.44 9.53 -12.75
N ALA A 236 -3.27 10.08 -13.05
CA ALA A 236 -2.64 9.99 -14.37
C ALA A 236 -1.78 8.73 -14.53
N ARG A 237 -1.21 8.20 -13.44
CA ARG A 237 -0.28 7.05 -13.45
C ARG A 237 -0.25 6.34 -12.11
N ALA A 238 0.35 5.17 -12.04
CA ALA A 238 0.46 4.40 -10.82
C ALA A 238 1.87 3.85 -10.56
N ILE A 239 2.23 3.79 -9.27
CA ILE A 239 3.37 3.05 -8.74
C ILE A 239 2.81 1.96 -7.82
N VAL A 240 3.16 0.70 -8.10
CA VAL A 240 2.62 -0.47 -7.41
C VAL A 240 3.78 -1.29 -6.88
N GLU A 241 3.96 -1.25 -5.57
CA GLU A 241 5.07 -1.90 -4.88
C GLU A 241 4.58 -3.17 -4.20
N SER A 242 5.16 -4.30 -4.54
CA SER A 242 4.89 -5.59 -3.87
C SER A 242 3.40 -5.90 -3.68
N ALA A 243 2.58 -5.70 -4.74
CA ALA A 243 1.15 -6.02 -4.71
C ALA A 243 0.95 -7.53 -4.84
N GLY A 244 0.75 -8.21 -3.71
CA GLY A 244 0.72 -9.66 -3.64
C GLY A 244 -0.63 -10.32 -3.90
N GLY A 245 -1.72 -9.60 -3.75
CA GLY A 245 -3.05 -10.18 -3.74
C GLY A 245 -3.69 -10.43 -5.10
N LEU A 246 -3.00 -10.15 -6.19
CA LEU A 246 -3.53 -10.42 -7.53
C LEU A 246 -3.67 -11.93 -7.83
N HIS A 247 -3.02 -12.78 -7.05
CA HIS A 247 -3.19 -14.22 -7.07
C HIS A 247 -4.19 -14.71 -6.04
N GLY A 248 -4.94 -15.69 -6.42
CA GLY A 248 -6.02 -16.19 -5.58
C GLY A 248 -7.20 -15.22 -5.52
N LEU A 249 -7.14 -14.19 -6.32
CA LEU A 249 -8.17 -13.19 -6.48
C LEU A 249 -9.38 -13.70 -7.27
N GLY A 250 -9.82 -14.83 -6.91
CA GLY A 250 -11.23 -14.96 -6.93
C GLY A 250 -11.78 -14.01 -5.86
N TRP A 251 -11.68 -12.66 -6.08
CA TRP A 251 -12.39 -11.72 -5.25
C TRP A 251 -13.81 -12.21 -5.13
N PRO A 252 -14.24 -12.58 -3.93
CA PRO A 252 -15.48 -13.32 -3.79
C PRO A 252 -16.63 -12.41 -4.21
N PRO A 253 -17.68 -12.98 -4.80
CA PRO A 253 -18.89 -12.23 -5.05
C PRO A 253 -19.55 -11.83 -3.71
N LEU A 254 -20.29 -10.73 -3.73
CA LEU A 254 -21.00 -10.19 -2.56
C LEU A 254 -21.76 -11.25 -1.77
N ALA A 255 -22.48 -12.17 -2.45
CA ALA A 255 -23.25 -13.22 -1.78
C ALA A 255 -22.37 -14.11 -0.87
N ARG A 256 -21.17 -14.49 -1.31
CA ARG A 256 -20.24 -15.28 -0.49
C ARG A 256 -19.73 -14.48 0.72
N ALA A 257 -19.41 -13.20 0.51
CA ALA A 257 -18.98 -12.32 1.59
C ALA A 257 -20.09 -12.10 2.62
N GLU A 258 -21.34 -12.00 2.18
CA GLU A 258 -22.52 -11.92 3.05
C GLU A 258 -22.75 -13.20 3.87
N GLU A 259 -22.58 -14.38 3.26
CA GLU A 259 -22.63 -15.66 3.98
C GLU A 259 -21.57 -15.74 5.08
N ARG A 260 -20.35 -15.28 4.79
CA ARG A 260 -19.25 -15.20 5.74
C ARG A 260 -19.57 -14.19 6.85
N GLY A 261 -20.06 -13.01 6.50
CA GLY A 261 -20.49 -12.00 7.47
C GLY A 261 -21.62 -12.48 8.39
N ALA A 262 -22.56 -13.28 7.88
CA ALA A 262 -23.57 -13.90 8.71
C ALA A 262 -22.99 -14.90 9.73
N LYS A 263 -21.95 -15.66 9.36
CA LYS A 263 -21.22 -16.56 10.28
C LYS A 263 -20.49 -15.75 11.35
N ILE A 264 -19.80 -14.68 10.96
CA ILE A 264 -19.14 -13.77 11.90
C ILE A 264 -20.16 -13.17 12.87
N ALA A 265 -21.30 -12.68 12.38
CA ALA A 265 -22.36 -12.15 13.23
C ALA A 265 -22.88 -13.20 14.26
N SER A 266 -23.00 -14.47 13.86
CA SER A 266 -23.35 -15.58 14.77
C SER A 266 -22.26 -15.78 15.83
N GLY A 267 -20.98 -15.76 15.46
CA GLY A 267 -19.85 -15.89 16.38
C GLY A 267 -19.78 -14.75 17.40
N LEU A 268 -20.32 -13.58 17.05
CA LEU A 268 -20.44 -12.41 17.93
C LEU A 268 -21.74 -12.38 18.76
N GLY A 269 -22.52 -13.47 18.77
CA GLY A 269 -23.73 -13.59 19.55
C GLY A 269 -24.98 -12.93 18.94
N LEU A 270 -24.93 -12.52 17.67
CA LEU A 270 -26.08 -12.01 16.92
C LEU A 270 -26.80 -13.12 16.17
N PRO A 271 -28.06 -12.91 15.70
CA PRO A 271 -28.86 -13.95 15.04
C PRO A 271 -28.38 -14.28 13.60
N GLY A 272 -27.08 -14.21 13.32
CA GLY A 272 -26.48 -14.57 12.02
C GLY A 272 -27.11 -13.77 10.88
N ALA A 273 -27.50 -14.42 9.80
CA ALA A 273 -28.10 -13.78 8.63
C ALA A 273 -29.38 -12.94 8.94
N ARG A 274 -30.00 -13.14 10.10
CA ARG A 274 -31.17 -12.39 10.55
C ARG A 274 -30.82 -11.19 11.43
N ALA A 275 -29.52 -10.91 11.66
CA ALA A 275 -29.09 -9.73 12.37
C ALA A 275 -29.54 -8.48 11.59
N THR A 276 -29.99 -7.45 12.30
CA THR A 276 -30.34 -6.17 11.69
C THR A 276 -29.12 -5.27 11.53
N ALA A 277 -29.15 -4.31 10.62
CA ALA A 277 -28.08 -3.31 10.48
C ALA A 277 -27.83 -2.55 11.80
N ALA A 278 -28.88 -2.24 12.56
CA ALA A 278 -28.76 -1.59 13.87
C ALA A 278 -28.02 -2.47 14.90
N GLN A 279 -28.32 -3.77 14.96
CA GLN A 279 -27.60 -4.70 15.83
C GLN A 279 -26.12 -4.80 15.47
N LEU A 280 -25.80 -4.88 14.17
CA LEU A 280 -24.42 -4.90 13.68
C LEU A 280 -23.69 -3.60 14.04
N ARG A 281 -24.28 -2.43 13.77
CA ARG A 281 -23.72 -1.12 14.12
C ARG A 281 -23.55 -0.91 15.62
N GLY A 282 -24.33 -1.60 16.45
CA GLY A 282 -24.20 -1.59 17.90
C GLY A 282 -22.98 -2.34 18.45
N LEU A 283 -22.27 -3.11 17.62
CA LEU A 283 -21.07 -3.82 18.06
C LEU A 283 -19.93 -2.83 18.37
N PRO A 284 -19.14 -3.05 19.45
CA PRO A 284 -17.98 -2.20 19.75
C PRO A 284 -16.93 -2.27 18.62
N ALA A 285 -16.37 -1.13 18.23
CA ALA A 285 -15.31 -1.07 17.23
C ALA A 285 -14.09 -1.93 17.60
N ALA A 286 -13.73 -1.96 18.90
CA ALA A 286 -12.63 -2.80 19.40
C ALA A 286 -12.90 -4.32 19.24
N THR A 287 -14.17 -4.75 19.20
CA THR A 287 -14.54 -6.14 18.90
C THR A 287 -14.36 -6.43 17.41
N LEU A 288 -14.84 -5.52 16.56
CA LEU A 288 -14.72 -5.63 15.10
C LEU A 288 -13.27 -5.60 14.64
N ALA A 289 -12.43 -4.78 15.25
CA ALA A 289 -11.01 -4.68 14.96
C ALA A 289 -10.19 -5.95 15.26
N ARG A 290 -10.75 -6.91 15.99
CA ARG A 290 -10.09 -8.19 16.30
C ARG A 290 -10.48 -9.34 15.38
N ILE A 291 -11.42 -9.11 14.46
CA ILE A 291 -11.76 -10.10 13.42
C ILE A 291 -10.55 -10.23 12.52
N GLY A 292 -9.99 -11.44 12.43
CA GLY A 292 -8.75 -11.72 11.72
C GLY A 292 -8.93 -11.71 10.20
N ASP A 293 -7.81 -11.63 9.50
CA ASP A 293 -7.74 -11.63 8.03
C ASP A 293 -8.34 -12.91 7.46
N GLU A 294 -8.14 -14.06 8.14
CA GLU A 294 -8.69 -15.35 7.73
C GLU A 294 -10.22 -15.42 7.78
N GLU A 295 -10.84 -14.52 8.58
CA GLU A 295 -12.28 -14.43 8.73
C GLU A 295 -12.93 -13.46 7.74
N LEU A 296 -12.14 -12.59 7.10
CA LEU A 296 -12.61 -11.57 6.14
C LEU A 296 -12.19 -11.93 4.72
N ASP A 297 -12.96 -11.49 3.75
CA ASP A 297 -12.64 -11.72 2.35
C ASP A 297 -11.79 -10.58 1.74
N GLY A 298 -11.48 -9.49 2.48
CA GLY A 298 -10.89 -8.27 1.92
C GLY A 298 -11.81 -7.60 0.90
N PRO A 299 -11.28 -6.97 -0.15
CA PRO A 299 -12.08 -6.44 -1.26
C PRO A 299 -12.88 -7.54 -1.97
N ILE A 300 -14.09 -7.19 -2.44
CA ILE A 300 -15.03 -8.13 -3.05
C ILE A 300 -15.57 -7.60 -4.39
N VAL A 301 -16.09 -8.49 -5.23
CA VAL A 301 -16.91 -8.11 -6.39
C VAL A 301 -18.34 -7.82 -5.90
N ASP A 302 -18.60 -6.55 -5.61
CA ASP A 302 -19.90 -6.12 -5.09
C ASP A 302 -20.92 -5.77 -6.18
N GLY A 303 -20.50 -5.82 -7.45
CA GLY A 303 -21.34 -5.50 -8.60
C GLY A 303 -21.63 -4.01 -8.80
N ARG A 304 -21.03 -3.12 -7.99
CA ARG A 304 -21.25 -1.66 -8.01
C ARG A 304 -19.96 -0.87 -8.07
N LEU A 305 -19.16 -0.83 -7.01
CA LEU A 305 -17.82 -0.26 -7.05
C LEU A 305 -16.91 -1.16 -7.90
N ILE A 306 -16.85 -2.43 -7.56
CA ILE A 306 -16.12 -3.47 -8.28
C ILE A 306 -17.13 -4.33 -9.05
N SER A 307 -17.33 -4.01 -10.32
CA SER A 307 -18.34 -4.68 -11.16
C SER A 307 -17.94 -6.08 -11.63
N ALA A 308 -16.64 -6.35 -11.69
CA ALA A 308 -16.07 -7.64 -12.05
C ALA A 308 -14.69 -7.81 -11.38
N ALA A 309 -14.21 -9.05 -11.26
CA ALA A 309 -12.87 -9.33 -10.75
C ALA A 309 -11.82 -8.48 -11.52
N PRO A 310 -10.89 -7.80 -10.82
CA PRO A 310 -9.89 -6.94 -11.46
C PRO A 310 -9.10 -7.65 -12.54
N THR A 311 -8.73 -8.90 -12.32
CA THR A 311 -8.02 -9.72 -13.34
C THR A 311 -8.80 -9.85 -14.65
N ARG A 312 -10.13 -10.00 -14.58
CA ARG A 312 -10.98 -10.08 -15.77
C ARG A 312 -11.03 -8.74 -16.52
N VAL A 313 -11.06 -7.62 -15.79
CA VAL A 313 -11.05 -6.27 -16.40
C VAL A 313 -9.68 -6.01 -17.03
N LEU A 314 -8.61 -6.32 -16.31
CA LEU A 314 -7.22 -6.13 -16.76
C LEU A 314 -6.84 -7.02 -17.95
N ALA A 315 -7.49 -8.17 -18.14
CA ALA A 315 -7.27 -9.03 -19.29
C ALA A 315 -7.50 -8.31 -20.63
N ALA A 316 -8.39 -7.31 -20.65
CA ALA A 316 -8.62 -6.46 -21.82
C ALA A 316 -7.52 -5.41 -22.04
N GLY A 317 -6.61 -5.24 -21.08
CA GLY A 317 -5.56 -4.21 -21.06
C GLY A 317 -5.90 -3.03 -20.17
N LEU A 318 -4.87 -2.35 -19.69
CA LEU A 318 -4.99 -1.16 -18.85
C LEU A 318 -4.16 -0.01 -19.43
N ALA A 319 -4.83 1.03 -19.92
CA ALA A 319 -4.17 2.23 -20.44
C ALA A 319 -3.80 3.18 -19.29
N LEU A 320 -2.81 2.79 -18.47
CA LEU A 320 -2.30 3.54 -17.33
C LEU A 320 -0.78 3.40 -17.27
N PRO A 321 0.01 4.49 -17.40
CA PRO A 321 1.45 4.43 -17.17
C PRO A 321 1.76 3.84 -15.80
N LEU A 322 2.61 2.80 -15.77
CA LEU A 322 2.80 1.95 -14.60
C LEU A 322 4.28 1.72 -14.30
N LEU A 323 4.65 1.93 -13.03
CA LEU A 323 5.85 1.41 -12.41
C LEU A 323 5.43 0.34 -11.41
N ILE A 324 5.88 -0.91 -11.59
CA ILE A 324 5.48 -2.04 -10.75
C ILE A 324 6.68 -2.95 -10.45
N GLY A 325 6.71 -3.53 -9.27
CA GLY A 325 7.78 -4.48 -8.94
C GLY A 325 7.65 -5.12 -7.58
N THR A 326 8.73 -5.80 -7.18
CA THR A 326 8.76 -6.68 -6.00
C THR A 326 10.12 -6.66 -5.34
N ASN A 327 10.17 -7.16 -4.10
CA ASN A 327 11.39 -7.38 -3.35
C ASN A 327 11.95 -8.80 -3.56
N ASP A 328 13.25 -8.97 -3.31
CA ASP A 328 13.95 -10.27 -3.47
C ASP A 328 13.41 -11.35 -2.52
N ASP A 329 12.96 -10.97 -1.33
CA ASP A 329 12.52 -11.89 -0.28
C ASP A 329 11.11 -11.57 0.26
N GLU A 330 10.11 -11.51 -0.64
CA GLU A 330 8.70 -11.38 -0.25
C GLU A 330 8.24 -12.52 0.65
N GLY A 331 8.88 -13.67 0.54
CA GLY A 331 8.69 -14.80 1.45
C GLY A 331 9.04 -14.52 2.91
N SER A 332 9.58 -13.33 3.23
CA SER A 332 9.72 -12.85 4.61
C SER A 332 8.39 -12.73 5.36
N LEU A 333 7.27 -12.73 4.65
CA LEU A 333 5.92 -12.79 5.21
C LEU A 333 5.57 -14.17 5.78
N LEU A 334 6.18 -15.23 5.26
CA LEU A 334 5.98 -16.60 5.79
C LEU A 334 6.65 -16.74 7.16
N THR A 335 5.96 -17.42 8.05
CA THR A 335 6.46 -17.70 9.41
C THR A 335 6.94 -19.14 9.52
N GLY A 336 7.99 -19.38 10.32
CA GLY A 336 8.43 -20.70 10.70
C GLY A 336 9.01 -21.54 9.56
N ASP A 337 8.72 -22.85 9.60
CA ASP A 337 9.24 -23.88 8.68
C ASP A 337 8.24 -24.17 7.56
N ALA A 338 7.68 -23.10 6.94
CA ALA A 338 6.75 -23.24 5.82
C ALA A 338 7.34 -24.11 4.72
N LYS A 339 6.53 -25.02 4.18
CA LYS A 339 6.93 -25.90 3.07
C LYS A 339 6.32 -25.39 1.76
N PRO A 340 6.88 -25.78 0.61
CA PRO A 340 6.30 -25.39 -0.68
C PRO A 340 4.82 -25.77 -0.84
N GLU A 341 4.41 -26.91 -0.26
CA GLU A 341 3.03 -27.39 -0.26
C GLU A 341 2.07 -26.52 0.54
N ASP A 342 2.57 -25.77 1.53
CA ASP A 342 1.80 -24.82 2.33
C ASP A 342 1.56 -23.50 1.54
N VAL A 343 2.39 -23.24 0.53
CA VAL A 343 2.31 -22.04 -0.32
C VAL A 343 1.31 -22.23 -1.45
N LEU A 344 1.44 -23.34 -2.19
CA LEU A 344 0.57 -23.67 -3.31
C LEU A 344 0.25 -25.17 -3.32
N SER A 345 -1.02 -25.49 -3.53
CA SER A 345 -1.47 -26.87 -3.76
C SER A 345 -1.19 -27.26 -5.21
N LEU A 346 0.04 -27.69 -5.49
CA LEU A 346 0.47 -28.13 -6.83
C LEU A 346 0.61 -29.65 -6.91
N PRO A 347 0.50 -30.25 -8.11
CA PRO A 347 0.86 -31.63 -8.34
C PRO A 347 2.30 -31.94 -7.92
N ALA A 348 2.58 -33.15 -7.43
CA ALA A 348 3.91 -33.53 -6.96
C ALA A 348 5.02 -33.39 -8.02
N ALA A 349 4.68 -33.57 -9.29
CA ALA A 349 5.62 -33.38 -10.40
C ALA A 349 6.06 -31.92 -10.54
N ASP A 350 5.11 -30.98 -10.41
CA ASP A 350 5.37 -29.54 -10.53
C ASP A 350 6.15 -29.03 -9.31
N LEU A 351 5.85 -29.52 -8.10
CA LEU A 351 6.65 -29.24 -6.91
C LEU A 351 8.08 -29.76 -7.05
N ALA A 352 8.29 -30.93 -7.61
CA ALA A 352 9.63 -31.47 -7.85
C ALA A 352 10.41 -30.61 -8.87
N MET A 353 9.74 -30.16 -9.92
CA MET A 353 10.32 -29.26 -10.92
C MET A 353 10.69 -27.89 -10.28
N LEU A 354 9.82 -27.31 -9.46
CA LEU A 354 10.09 -26.07 -8.74
C LEU A 354 11.28 -26.22 -7.80
N ARG A 355 11.34 -27.31 -7.02
CA ARG A 355 12.51 -27.60 -6.14
C ARG A 355 13.81 -27.66 -6.93
N ALA A 356 13.79 -28.25 -8.13
CA ALA A 356 14.96 -28.33 -9.01
C ALA A 356 15.39 -26.95 -9.57
N ARG A 357 14.43 -26.06 -9.77
CA ARG A 357 14.67 -24.70 -10.29
C ARG A 357 15.15 -23.71 -9.24
N TYR A 358 14.85 -23.94 -7.96
CA TYR A 358 15.31 -23.10 -6.85
C TYR A 358 16.56 -23.68 -6.20
N PRO A 359 17.77 -23.35 -6.67
CA PRO A 359 19.00 -23.89 -6.10
C PRO A 359 19.15 -23.46 -4.63
N THR A 360 19.44 -24.43 -3.79
CA THR A 360 19.56 -24.27 -2.33
C THR A 360 20.95 -24.65 -1.80
N ALA A 361 21.97 -24.45 -2.62
CA ALA A 361 23.36 -24.88 -2.34
C ALA A 361 23.93 -24.46 -0.96
N GLU A 362 23.27 -23.51 -0.30
CA GLU A 362 23.64 -23.03 1.04
C GLU A 362 22.81 -23.66 2.18
N ALA A 363 21.86 -24.54 1.90
CA ALA A 363 21.03 -25.17 2.93
C ALA A 363 21.70 -26.39 3.52
N SER A 364 21.77 -26.45 4.85
CA SER A 364 22.45 -27.54 5.60
C SER A 364 21.50 -28.69 5.97
N THR A 365 20.19 -28.52 5.80
CA THR A 365 19.17 -29.55 6.11
C THR A 365 18.02 -29.50 5.13
N ASP A 366 17.26 -30.59 4.98
CA ASP A 366 16.08 -30.67 4.10
C ASP A 366 15.01 -29.64 4.51
N ALA A 367 14.77 -29.44 5.81
CA ALA A 367 13.82 -28.46 6.31
C ALA A 367 14.22 -27.01 5.96
N MET A 368 15.51 -26.66 6.06
CA MET A 368 16.01 -25.35 5.63
C MET A 368 15.89 -25.17 4.12
N THR A 369 16.08 -26.26 3.36
CA THR A 369 15.89 -26.28 1.91
C THR A 369 14.43 -25.98 1.55
N ASP A 370 13.49 -26.70 2.17
CA ASP A 370 12.06 -26.52 1.93
C ASP A 370 11.59 -25.11 2.31
N ALA A 371 11.99 -24.57 3.44
CA ALA A 371 11.64 -23.20 3.84
C ALA A 371 12.14 -22.14 2.84
N ARG A 372 13.36 -22.32 2.29
CA ARG A 372 13.89 -21.41 1.26
C ARG A 372 13.14 -21.53 -0.07
N VAL A 373 12.79 -22.76 -0.48
CA VAL A 373 11.97 -23.00 -1.67
C VAL A 373 10.58 -22.40 -1.49
N ALA A 374 9.94 -22.60 -0.32
CA ALA A 374 8.66 -22.01 0.01
C ALA A 374 8.67 -20.48 -0.09
N ARG A 375 9.71 -19.83 0.48
CA ARG A 375 9.85 -18.36 0.42
C ARG A 375 10.00 -17.84 -1.02
N ARG A 376 10.79 -18.53 -1.84
CA ARG A 376 10.95 -18.16 -3.26
C ARG A 376 9.68 -18.40 -4.06
N LEU A 377 9.05 -19.55 -3.84
CA LEU A 377 7.75 -19.86 -4.47
C LEU A 377 6.69 -18.83 -4.09
N PHE A 378 6.63 -18.44 -2.82
CA PHE A 378 5.71 -17.41 -2.35
C PHE A 378 5.98 -16.07 -3.04
N ARG A 379 7.25 -15.62 -3.11
CA ARG A 379 7.62 -14.42 -3.86
C ARG A 379 7.15 -14.50 -5.31
N ASP A 380 7.44 -15.60 -5.99
CA ASP A 380 7.22 -15.70 -7.42
C ASP A 380 5.74 -15.86 -7.75
N ALA A 381 5.02 -16.68 -6.99
CA ALA A 381 3.59 -16.88 -7.20
C ALA A 381 2.75 -15.66 -6.83
N PHE A 382 2.98 -15.07 -5.66
CA PHE A 382 2.10 -14.03 -5.13
C PHE A 382 2.51 -12.60 -5.50
N PHE A 383 3.74 -12.39 -5.97
CA PHE A 383 4.26 -11.03 -6.25
C PHE A 383 4.87 -10.90 -7.64
N ALA A 384 5.86 -11.73 -8.01
CA ALA A 384 6.61 -11.51 -9.25
C ALA A 384 5.80 -11.86 -10.51
N ALA A 385 5.09 -12.98 -10.53
CA ALA A 385 4.23 -13.35 -11.63
C ALA A 385 3.08 -12.35 -11.83
N PRO A 386 2.33 -11.94 -10.77
CA PRO A 386 1.31 -10.91 -10.90
C PRO A 386 1.85 -9.56 -11.39
N ALA A 387 2.96 -9.09 -10.83
CA ALA A 387 3.55 -7.82 -11.26
C ALA A 387 3.92 -7.85 -12.75
N ARG A 388 4.52 -8.95 -13.19
CA ARG A 388 4.86 -9.18 -14.60
C ARG A 388 3.61 -9.27 -15.49
N TRP A 389 2.57 -9.97 -15.01
CA TRP A 389 1.30 -10.08 -15.72
C TRP A 389 0.64 -8.71 -15.92
N VAL A 390 0.49 -7.92 -14.86
CA VAL A 390 -0.08 -6.57 -14.94
C VAL A 390 0.74 -5.66 -15.85
N ALA A 391 2.07 -5.66 -15.74
CA ALA A 391 2.95 -4.92 -16.63
C ALA A 391 2.71 -5.29 -18.10
N GLY A 392 2.50 -6.60 -18.39
CA GLY A 392 2.15 -7.10 -19.70
C GLY A 392 0.80 -6.58 -20.21
N ARG A 393 -0.21 -6.48 -19.34
CA ARG A 393 -1.54 -5.93 -19.66
C ARG A 393 -1.52 -4.44 -19.93
N VAL A 394 -0.64 -3.71 -19.29
CA VAL A 394 -0.40 -2.29 -19.60
C VAL A 394 0.34 -2.16 -20.93
N ALA A 395 1.44 -2.88 -21.11
CA ALA A 395 2.26 -2.79 -22.31
C ALA A 395 1.52 -3.18 -23.61
N GLN A 396 0.56 -4.10 -23.55
CA GLN A 396 -0.23 -4.49 -24.72
C GLN A 396 -1.12 -3.36 -25.27
N THR A 397 -1.45 -2.36 -24.47
CA THR A 397 -2.20 -1.16 -24.92
C THR A 397 -1.32 -0.11 -25.58
N GLY A 398 0.01 -0.32 -25.62
CA GLY A 398 0.98 0.68 -26.05
C GLY A 398 1.33 1.70 -24.97
N THR A 399 0.81 1.55 -23.75
CA THR A 399 1.10 2.43 -22.61
C THR A 399 2.42 2.03 -21.94
N PRO A 400 3.25 2.99 -21.46
CA PRO A 400 4.50 2.67 -20.79
C PRO A 400 4.30 1.86 -19.51
N ALA A 401 5.00 0.73 -19.42
CA ALA A 401 5.12 -0.07 -18.22
C ALA A 401 6.60 -0.29 -17.88
N TYR A 402 6.91 -0.22 -16.59
CA TYR A 402 8.25 -0.39 -16.06
C TYR A 402 8.22 -1.42 -14.95
N LEU A 403 9.09 -2.43 -15.05
CA LEU A 403 9.20 -3.50 -14.06
C LEU A 403 10.48 -3.37 -13.26
N TYR A 404 10.42 -3.55 -11.92
CA TYR A 404 11.60 -3.54 -11.06
C TYR A 404 11.69 -4.74 -10.13
N ARG A 405 12.90 -4.94 -9.56
CA ARG A 405 13.16 -5.78 -8.40
C ARG A 405 14.12 -5.07 -7.45
N PHE A 406 13.78 -5.10 -6.17
CA PHE A 406 14.59 -4.54 -5.11
C PHE A 406 15.29 -5.65 -4.34
N ASP A 407 16.61 -5.81 -4.52
CA ASP A 407 17.44 -6.86 -3.90
C ASP A 407 18.28 -6.31 -2.73
N TYR A 408 18.29 -4.99 -2.51
CA TYR A 408 19.18 -4.38 -1.54
C TYR A 408 18.71 -4.60 -0.10
N VAL A 409 19.64 -5.05 0.74
CA VAL A 409 19.40 -5.20 2.18
C VAL A 409 20.16 -4.08 2.89
N LEU A 410 19.44 -3.34 3.75
CA LEU A 410 20.01 -2.30 4.58
C LEU A 410 21.26 -2.82 5.32
N SER A 411 22.34 -2.04 5.32
CA SER A 411 23.65 -2.48 5.83
C SER A 411 23.59 -3.02 7.25
N LEU A 412 22.75 -2.41 8.12
CA LEU A 412 22.51 -2.85 9.49
C LEU A 412 21.88 -4.26 9.58
N LEU A 413 21.13 -4.68 8.56
CA LEU A 413 20.39 -5.94 8.56
C LEU A 413 21.08 -7.05 7.76
N ARG A 414 22.22 -6.76 7.12
CA ARG A 414 23.01 -7.76 6.38
C ARG A 414 23.47 -8.87 7.31
N GLY A 415 23.35 -10.11 6.88
CA GLY A 415 23.64 -11.30 7.71
C GLY A 415 22.51 -11.71 8.67
N LEU A 416 21.52 -10.82 8.91
CA LEU A 416 20.33 -11.14 9.68
C LEU A 416 19.12 -11.46 8.78
N ARG A 417 19.16 -11.06 7.51
CA ARG A 417 18.10 -11.25 6.51
C ARG A 417 18.59 -12.05 5.33
N LEU A 418 17.74 -12.89 4.78
CA LEU A 418 18.04 -13.69 3.59
C LEU A 418 18.05 -12.85 2.30
N GLY A 419 17.28 -11.79 2.27
CA GLY A 419 17.12 -10.86 1.15
C GLY A 419 16.38 -9.60 1.57
N ALA A 420 16.06 -8.75 0.60
CA ALA A 420 15.18 -7.60 0.79
C ALA A 420 13.76 -8.10 1.08
N GLY A 421 13.34 -8.00 2.34
CA GLY A 421 12.03 -8.46 2.80
C GLY A 421 10.90 -7.57 2.31
N HIS A 422 9.66 -8.03 2.49
CA HIS A 422 8.46 -7.28 2.15
C HIS A 422 8.46 -5.89 2.81
N GLY A 423 8.19 -4.84 2.02
CA GLY A 423 8.16 -3.44 2.46
C GLY A 423 9.52 -2.83 2.81
N SER A 424 10.65 -3.55 2.56
CA SER A 424 11.98 -3.04 2.92
C SER A 424 12.48 -1.91 2.01
N GLU A 425 11.88 -1.68 0.86
CA GLU A 425 12.16 -0.57 -0.06
C GLU A 425 11.57 0.76 0.42
N ILE A 426 10.48 0.75 1.19
CA ILE A 426 9.74 1.96 1.59
C ILE A 426 10.63 3.05 2.21
N PRO A 427 11.54 2.76 3.18
CA PRO A 427 12.42 3.77 3.72
C PRO A 427 13.32 4.44 2.67
N PHE A 428 13.65 3.73 1.58
CA PHE A 428 14.45 4.23 0.46
C PHE A 428 13.59 5.07 -0.49
N VAL A 429 12.34 4.68 -0.72
CA VAL A 429 11.38 5.45 -1.53
C VAL A 429 11.14 6.82 -0.93
N PHE A 430 10.92 6.90 0.37
CA PHE A 430 10.70 8.16 1.10
C PHE A 430 12.01 8.87 1.48
N GLU A 431 13.16 8.25 1.24
CA GLU A 431 14.48 8.77 1.63
C GLU A 431 14.50 9.24 3.10
N VAL A 432 13.84 8.46 3.95
CA VAL A 432 13.81 8.77 5.38
C VAL A 432 15.17 8.46 5.99
N HIS A 433 16.00 9.50 6.13
CA HIS A 433 17.31 9.42 6.75
C HIS A 433 17.16 9.18 8.26
N THR A 434 16.77 7.95 8.61
CA THR A 434 16.82 7.53 10.01
C THR A 434 18.25 7.17 10.37
N THR A 435 18.54 7.07 11.67
CA THR A 435 19.79 6.51 12.19
C THR A 435 20.10 5.09 11.67
N ALA A 436 19.15 4.48 10.92
CA ALA A 436 19.29 3.16 10.31
C ALA A 436 20.11 3.19 8.99
N PHE A 437 20.17 4.33 8.27
CA PHE A 437 21.06 4.48 7.09
C PHE A 437 22.49 4.75 7.55
N ILE A 438 23.14 3.72 8.04
CA ILE A 438 24.45 3.82 8.67
C ILE A 438 25.61 3.88 7.69
N SER A 439 25.45 3.38 6.45
CA SER A 439 26.50 3.35 5.44
C SER A 439 26.27 4.37 4.33
N GLU A 440 27.38 4.77 3.67
CA GLU A 440 27.31 5.61 2.47
C GLU A 440 26.53 4.92 1.35
N THR A 441 26.66 3.59 1.23
CA THR A 441 25.90 2.81 0.25
C THR A 441 24.40 2.85 0.53
N ASP A 442 23.97 2.80 1.80
CA ASP A 442 22.54 2.94 2.14
C ASP A 442 21.97 4.27 1.65
N ARG A 443 22.73 5.37 1.86
CA ARG A 443 22.34 6.72 1.40
C ARG A 443 22.28 6.82 -0.11
N GLN A 444 23.29 6.27 -0.81
CA GLN A 444 23.32 6.27 -2.28
C GLN A 444 22.18 5.47 -2.89
N VAL A 445 21.84 4.32 -2.30
CA VAL A 445 20.68 3.53 -2.74
C VAL A 445 19.38 4.28 -2.46
N GLY A 446 19.26 4.94 -1.30
CA GLY A 446 18.10 5.78 -0.97
C GLY A 446 17.90 6.88 -2.00
N ALA A 447 18.93 7.66 -2.26
CA ALA A 447 18.88 8.72 -3.26
C ALA A 447 18.52 8.20 -4.68
N ALA A 448 19.05 7.03 -5.07
CA ALA A 448 18.74 6.43 -6.37
C ALA A 448 17.28 5.95 -6.45
N VAL A 449 16.78 5.25 -5.43
CA VAL A 449 15.38 4.78 -5.38
C VAL A 449 14.44 5.98 -5.40
N HIS A 450 14.62 6.94 -4.48
CA HIS A 450 13.81 8.14 -4.39
C HIS A 450 13.76 8.90 -5.73
N ALA A 451 14.91 9.14 -6.36
CA ALA A 451 14.98 9.82 -7.65
C ALA A 451 14.20 9.10 -8.76
N CYS A 452 14.19 7.75 -8.77
CA CYS A 452 13.43 6.97 -9.72
C CYS A 452 11.93 7.20 -9.55
N TRP A 453 11.41 7.12 -8.33
CA TRP A 453 9.99 7.33 -8.01
C TRP A 453 9.57 8.77 -8.29
N ALA A 454 10.39 9.73 -7.85
CA ALA A 454 10.17 11.15 -8.09
C ALA A 454 10.13 11.49 -9.59
N SER A 455 11.06 10.96 -10.40
CA SER A 455 11.07 11.20 -11.84
C SER A 455 9.87 10.59 -12.55
N PHE A 456 9.47 9.36 -12.15
CA PHE A 456 8.26 8.74 -12.67
C PHE A 456 7.01 9.54 -12.32
N ALA A 457 6.90 10.03 -11.09
CA ALA A 457 5.78 10.86 -10.69
C ALA A 457 5.69 12.17 -11.48
N ARG A 458 6.84 12.78 -11.84
CA ARG A 458 6.86 14.00 -12.66
C ARG A 458 6.49 13.75 -14.11
N THR A 459 7.02 12.70 -14.72
CA THR A 459 7.07 12.58 -16.19
C THR A 459 6.43 11.29 -16.75
N GLY A 460 6.14 10.30 -15.90
CA GLY A 460 5.73 8.96 -16.31
C GLY A 460 6.89 8.08 -16.80
N THR A 461 8.15 8.57 -16.65
CA THR A 461 9.36 7.82 -17.01
C THR A 461 10.33 7.80 -15.84
N PRO A 462 10.68 6.63 -15.28
CA PRO A 462 11.64 6.55 -14.19
C PRO A 462 13.05 6.83 -14.71
N SER A 463 13.78 7.68 -13.99
CA SER A 463 15.17 8.03 -14.30
C SER A 463 15.94 8.23 -13.01
N CYS A 464 16.99 7.43 -12.79
CA CYS A 464 17.83 7.47 -11.60
C CYS A 464 19.25 7.05 -11.95
N GLY A 465 20.12 8.03 -12.11
CA GLY A 465 21.51 7.82 -12.50
C GLY A 465 21.69 7.46 -13.97
N SER A 466 22.79 6.76 -14.31
CA SER A 466 23.17 6.46 -15.69
C SER A 466 22.62 5.15 -16.24
N THR A 467 22.06 4.29 -15.41
CA THR A 467 21.49 3.01 -15.87
C THR A 467 20.13 3.26 -16.52
N PRO A 468 19.93 2.90 -17.81
CA PRO A 468 18.64 3.07 -18.45
C PRO A 468 17.61 2.11 -17.86
N TRP A 469 16.42 2.62 -17.56
CA TRP A 469 15.29 1.80 -17.19
C TRP A 469 14.49 1.44 -18.44
N PRO A 470 14.52 0.16 -18.89
CA PRO A 470 13.85 -0.21 -20.13
C PRO A 470 12.34 -0.25 -19.96
N LEU A 471 11.62 0.08 -21.03
CA LEU A 471 10.21 -0.25 -21.12
C LEU A 471 10.04 -1.79 -21.08
N TYR A 472 9.10 -2.25 -20.27
CA TYR A 472 8.70 -3.63 -20.24
C TYR A 472 7.80 -3.94 -21.44
N THR A 473 8.08 -5.02 -22.15
CA THR A 473 7.20 -5.60 -23.17
C THR A 473 7.33 -7.12 -23.12
N ARG A 474 6.28 -7.85 -23.55
CA ARG A 474 6.33 -9.33 -23.63
C ARG A 474 7.37 -9.84 -24.65
N LYS A 475 7.82 -9.01 -25.58
CA LYS A 475 8.91 -9.36 -26.52
C LYS A 475 10.30 -9.09 -25.98
N ASN A 476 10.42 -8.19 -25.02
CA ASN A 476 11.66 -7.80 -24.36
C ASN A 476 11.41 -7.65 -22.88
N GLU A 477 11.36 -8.78 -22.19
CA GLU A 477 11.08 -8.83 -20.76
C GLU A 477 12.33 -8.48 -19.95
N ARG A 478 12.44 -7.21 -19.61
CA ARG A 478 13.52 -6.69 -18.79
C ARG A 478 12.96 -5.99 -17.56
N ARG A 479 13.72 -6.12 -16.46
CA ARG A 479 13.45 -5.42 -15.20
C ARG A 479 14.64 -4.59 -14.77
N PHE A 480 14.39 -3.53 -14.07
CA PHE A 480 15.41 -2.76 -13.39
C PHE A 480 15.65 -3.35 -12.00
N VAL A 481 16.91 -3.50 -11.60
CA VAL A 481 17.28 -4.17 -10.35
C VAL A 481 18.14 -3.24 -9.51
N PHE A 482 17.68 -2.97 -8.28
CA PHE A 482 18.50 -2.43 -7.22
C PHE A 482 19.24 -3.58 -6.54
N THR A 483 20.50 -3.79 -6.90
CA THR A 483 21.24 -5.01 -6.55
C THR A 483 21.64 -5.05 -5.07
N LYS A 484 21.95 -6.25 -4.55
CA LYS A 484 22.49 -6.45 -3.19
C LYS A 484 23.76 -5.61 -2.90
N ALA A 485 24.52 -5.28 -3.93
CA ALA A 485 25.71 -4.44 -3.82
C ALA A 485 25.43 -2.93 -3.81
N GLY A 486 24.15 -2.51 -4.01
CA GLY A 486 23.76 -1.10 -4.08
C GLY A 486 23.88 -0.48 -5.48
N ALA A 487 24.25 -1.26 -6.49
CA ALA A 487 24.28 -0.80 -7.88
C ALA A 487 22.92 -0.99 -8.56
N THR A 488 22.66 -0.21 -9.59
CA THR A 488 21.49 -0.37 -10.45
C THR A 488 21.86 -1.13 -11.74
N GLN A 489 20.99 -2.02 -12.19
CA GLN A 489 21.21 -2.81 -13.41
C GLN A 489 19.91 -3.06 -14.15
N SER A 490 19.95 -3.09 -15.47
CA SER A 490 18.87 -3.61 -16.31
C SER A 490 19.16 -5.08 -16.65
N ARG A 491 18.28 -6.00 -16.24
CA ARG A 491 18.44 -7.45 -16.47
C ARG A 491 17.23 -8.02 -17.18
N PRO A 492 17.38 -9.11 -17.95
CA PRO A 492 16.24 -9.93 -18.37
C PRO A 492 15.46 -10.43 -17.14
N VAL A 493 14.18 -10.77 -17.35
CA VAL A 493 13.41 -11.54 -16.36
C VAL A 493 13.89 -12.99 -16.47
N GLU A 494 14.76 -13.41 -15.58
CA GLU A 494 15.52 -14.68 -15.68
C GLU A 494 14.63 -15.92 -15.54
N ASP A 495 13.49 -15.80 -14.81
CA ASP A 495 12.60 -16.90 -14.46
C ASP A 495 11.28 -16.84 -15.27
N ALA A 496 11.30 -16.24 -16.48
CA ALA A 496 10.08 -15.96 -17.25
C ALA A 496 9.22 -17.21 -17.51
N GLU A 497 9.84 -18.35 -17.87
CA GLU A 497 9.13 -19.62 -18.09
C GLU A 497 8.44 -20.15 -16.84
N MET A 498 9.08 -20.01 -15.68
CA MET A 498 8.49 -20.41 -14.40
C MET A 498 7.34 -19.47 -14.02
N LEU A 499 7.52 -18.17 -14.23
CA LEU A 499 6.45 -17.21 -13.99
C LEU A 499 5.26 -17.41 -14.94
N ASP A 500 5.51 -17.83 -16.20
CA ASP A 500 4.43 -18.22 -17.13
C ASP A 500 3.66 -19.46 -16.63
N MET A 501 4.36 -20.45 -16.07
CA MET A 501 3.73 -21.62 -15.47
C MET A 501 2.86 -21.21 -14.28
N LEU A 502 3.38 -20.37 -13.38
CA LEU A 502 2.63 -19.87 -12.24
C LEU A 502 1.43 -19.02 -12.65
N ASP A 503 1.54 -18.19 -13.67
CA ASP A 503 0.43 -17.43 -14.25
C ASP A 503 -0.70 -18.35 -14.76
N HIS A 504 -0.33 -19.49 -15.39
CA HIS A 504 -1.27 -20.48 -15.88
C HIS A 504 -1.96 -21.25 -14.75
N ASP A 505 -1.18 -21.75 -13.79
CA ASP A 505 -1.68 -22.54 -12.65
C ASP A 505 -2.58 -21.72 -11.72
N LEU A 506 -2.37 -20.40 -11.67
CA LEU A 506 -3.17 -19.47 -10.87
C LEU A 506 -4.38 -18.94 -11.66
N ALA A 507 -4.64 -19.51 -12.84
CA ALA A 507 -5.78 -19.17 -13.71
C ALA A 507 -5.93 -17.64 -13.95
N LEU A 508 -4.79 -16.96 -14.10
CA LEU A 508 -4.81 -15.58 -14.58
C LEU A 508 -5.24 -15.58 -16.06
N PRO A 509 -6.31 -14.86 -16.42
CA PRO A 509 -6.85 -14.85 -17.77
C PRO A 509 -5.90 -14.21 -18.80
#